data_0056d0d798466afa02bdebe68265a0b9
#
_entry.id   0056d0d798466afa02bdebe68265a0b9
#
_cell.length_a   1.000
_cell.length_b   1.000
_cell.length_c   1.000
_cell.angle_alpha   90.00
_cell.angle_beta   90.00
_cell.angle_gamma   90.00
#
_symmetry.space_group_name_H-M   'P 1'
#
loop_
_entity.id
_entity.type
_entity.pdbx_description
1 polymer ?
#
loop_
_entity_poly.entity_id
_entity_poly.type
_entity_poly.pdbx_seq_one_letter_code
_entity_poly.pdbx_strand_id
1 'polypeptide(L)'
;FESKEGTGTTFVIRIPFRIDTDMKDRTEAEEKTETSIHGLHVLLTEDNELNMEIAEFVLQNEGAVVTKAWNGQKAVDIFRKNRPGEFDAILMDIMMPVMNGYEAAKMIRSLDREDAKVIPIIAMTANAFTEDKMRAKEAGMDEHIAKPVDGKLLVKVINELVKHNQREKL
;
A
#
# COMPACT_ATOMS: atom_id res chain seq x y z
N PHE A 1 -4.31 -33.59 -13.52
CA PHE A 1 -3.18 -33.82 -12.62
C PHE A 1 -2.81 -35.30 -12.64
N GLU A 2 -1.57 -35.61 -12.41
CA GLU A 2 -1.05 -36.97 -12.25
C GLU A 2 -0.50 -37.08 -10.83
N SER A 3 -0.89 -38.17 -10.11
CA SER A 3 -0.44 -38.40 -8.74
C SER A 3 -0.08 -39.88 -8.57
N LYS A 4 1.04 -40.12 -7.92
CA LYS A 4 1.49 -41.48 -7.57
C LYS A 4 1.98 -41.49 -6.12
N GLU A 5 1.42 -42.39 -5.33
CA GLU A 5 1.78 -42.54 -3.93
C GLU A 5 3.28 -42.78 -3.77
N GLY A 6 3.93 -42.04 -2.87
CA GLY A 6 5.38 -42.11 -2.62
C GLY A 6 6.25 -41.34 -3.65
N THR A 7 5.69 -40.84 -4.75
CA THR A 7 6.43 -40.08 -5.78
C THR A 7 5.97 -38.65 -5.95
N GLY A 8 4.78 -38.28 -5.41
CA GLY A 8 4.26 -36.93 -5.46
C GLY A 8 3.14 -36.71 -6.47
N THR A 9 2.76 -35.44 -6.67
CA THR A 9 1.67 -35.04 -7.55
C THR A 9 2.16 -33.94 -8.50
N THR A 10 1.81 -34.09 -9.79
CA THR A 10 2.09 -33.08 -10.83
C THR A 10 0.79 -32.43 -11.25
N PHE A 11 0.70 -31.13 -11.14
CA PHE A 11 -0.39 -30.32 -11.69
C PHE A 11 0.09 -29.62 -12.97
N VAL A 12 -0.70 -29.77 -14.06
CA VAL A 12 -0.46 -29.04 -15.30
C VAL A 12 -1.58 -28.03 -15.48
N ILE A 13 -1.24 -26.75 -15.45
CA ILE A 13 -2.17 -25.65 -15.70
C ILE A 13 -1.90 -25.11 -17.10
N ARG A 14 -2.92 -25.12 -17.97
CA ARG A 14 -2.87 -24.52 -19.30
C ARG A 14 -3.80 -23.32 -19.35
N ILE A 15 -3.22 -22.14 -19.50
CA ILE A 15 -3.99 -20.89 -19.59
C ILE A 15 -3.87 -20.38 -21.03
N PRO A 16 -4.97 -20.31 -21.83
CA PRO A 16 -4.93 -19.73 -23.15
C PRO A 16 -4.89 -18.21 -23.02
N PHE A 17 -3.88 -17.57 -23.62
CA PHE A 17 -3.81 -16.13 -23.76
C PHE A 17 -4.08 -15.75 -25.23
N ARG A 18 -4.81 -14.67 -25.42
CA ARG A 18 -4.82 -13.99 -26.73
C ARG A 18 -3.56 -13.16 -26.83
N ILE A 19 -2.79 -13.35 -27.89
CA ILE A 19 -1.67 -12.46 -28.22
C ILE A 19 -2.34 -11.21 -28.82
N ASP A 20 -2.18 -10.08 -28.15
CA ASP A 20 -2.56 -8.79 -28.70
C ASP A 20 -1.51 -8.37 -29.73
N THR A 21 -1.83 -8.56 -31.01
CA THR A 21 -0.96 -8.18 -32.12
C THR A 21 -1.06 -6.69 -32.47
N ASP A 22 -1.98 -5.96 -31.85
CA ASP A 22 -2.19 -4.53 -32.06
C ASP A 22 -1.50 -3.67 -30.99
N MET A 23 -0.52 -4.22 -30.28
CA MET A 23 0.46 -3.41 -29.57
C MET A 23 1.26 -2.57 -30.58
N LYS A 24 0.59 -1.65 -31.27
CA LYS A 24 1.21 -0.42 -31.74
C LYS A 24 1.79 0.24 -30.50
N ASP A 25 3.07 0.51 -30.55
CA ASP A 25 3.77 1.38 -29.64
C ASP A 25 2.84 2.45 -29.06
N ARG A 26 2.11 2.12 -27.99
CA ARG A 26 1.66 3.15 -27.07
C ARG A 26 2.95 3.59 -26.41
N THR A 27 3.58 4.49 -27.12
CA THR A 27 4.72 5.24 -26.64
C THR A 27 4.39 5.68 -25.21
N GLU A 28 5.25 5.30 -24.28
CA GLU A 28 5.35 5.78 -22.89
C GLU A 28 5.47 7.33 -22.82
N ALA A 29 5.08 8.03 -23.87
CA ALA A 29 5.24 9.47 -24.05
C ALA A 29 4.03 10.31 -23.63
N GLU A 30 2.86 9.70 -23.31
CA GLU A 30 1.64 10.49 -23.06
C GLU A 30 1.08 10.43 -21.63
N GLU A 31 1.70 9.71 -20.68
CA GLU A 31 1.35 9.80 -19.25
C GLU A 31 2.53 10.18 -18.35
N LYS A 32 3.49 10.94 -18.84
CA LYS A 32 4.47 11.64 -18.00
C LYS A 32 3.90 12.92 -17.38
N THR A 33 2.65 12.94 -17.01
CA THR A 33 2.14 13.97 -16.12
C THR A 33 2.34 13.56 -14.68
N GLU A 34 3.54 13.88 -14.15
CA GLU A 34 3.77 14.17 -12.71
C GLU A 34 3.22 13.19 -11.66
N THR A 35 3.12 11.89 -11.94
CA THR A 35 2.90 10.88 -10.90
C THR A 35 4.24 10.41 -10.38
N SER A 36 4.89 11.20 -9.56
CA SER A 36 6.14 10.84 -8.92
C SER A 36 5.97 10.85 -7.41
N ILE A 37 6.46 9.81 -6.75
CA ILE A 37 6.57 9.72 -5.30
C ILE A 37 8.03 9.87 -4.84
N HIS A 38 8.87 10.36 -5.75
CA HIS A 38 10.30 10.57 -5.47
C HIS A 38 10.49 11.52 -4.29
N GLY A 39 11.26 11.08 -3.31
CA GLY A 39 11.55 11.82 -2.09
C GLY A 39 10.45 11.81 -1.03
N LEU A 40 9.27 11.23 -1.31
CA LEU A 40 8.23 11.06 -0.29
C LEU A 40 8.67 10.04 0.75
N HIS A 41 8.39 10.32 2.01
CA HIS A 41 8.67 9.42 3.12
C HIS A 41 7.42 8.62 3.50
N VAL A 42 7.45 7.33 3.26
CA VAL A 42 6.32 6.41 3.44
C VAL A 42 6.57 5.50 4.65
N LEU A 43 5.61 5.46 5.58
CA LEU A 43 5.56 4.45 6.64
C LEU A 43 4.84 3.21 6.12
N LEU A 44 5.60 2.15 5.86
CA LEU A 44 5.09 0.87 5.36
C LEU A 44 4.88 -0.11 6.52
N THR A 45 3.65 -0.61 6.66
CA THR A 45 3.27 -1.52 7.75
C THR A 45 2.75 -2.84 7.18
N GLU A 46 3.46 -3.92 7.48
CA GLU A 46 3.19 -5.27 6.98
C GLU A 46 3.84 -6.28 7.93
N ASP A 47 3.20 -7.39 8.24
CA ASP A 47 3.75 -8.42 9.13
C ASP A 47 4.45 -9.58 8.39
N ASN A 48 4.16 -9.74 7.10
CA ASN A 48 4.78 -10.75 6.25
C ASN A 48 6.03 -10.19 5.58
N GLU A 49 7.17 -10.84 5.80
CA GLU A 49 8.48 -10.41 5.30
C GLU A 49 8.51 -10.29 3.77
N LEU A 50 7.97 -11.27 3.05
CA LEU A 50 7.95 -11.23 1.58
C LEU A 50 7.10 -10.08 1.03
N ASN A 51 5.91 -9.85 1.61
CA ASN A 51 5.06 -8.73 1.22
C ASN A 51 5.72 -7.38 1.53
N MET A 52 6.39 -7.29 2.70
CA MET A 52 7.17 -6.11 3.09
C MET A 52 8.26 -5.81 2.06
N GLU A 53 9.05 -6.81 1.68
CA GLU A 53 10.12 -6.64 0.68
C GLU A 53 9.58 -6.23 -0.69
N ILE A 54 8.49 -6.84 -1.15
CA ILE A 54 7.87 -6.49 -2.43
C ILE A 54 7.38 -5.04 -2.42
N ALA A 55 6.65 -4.64 -1.39
CA ALA A 55 6.12 -3.28 -1.30
C ALA A 55 7.26 -2.24 -1.13
N GLU A 56 8.26 -2.54 -0.31
CA GLU A 56 9.46 -1.71 -0.15
C GLU A 56 10.19 -1.52 -1.49
N PHE A 57 10.43 -2.61 -2.21
CA PHE A 57 11.09 -2.57 -3.53
C PHE A 57 10.34 -1.68 -4.52
N VAL A 58 9.03 -1.82 -4.61
CA VAL A 58 8.19 -0.98 -5.48
C VAL A 58 8.33 0.49 -5.13
N LEU A 59 8.21 0.84 -3.84
CA LEU A 59 8.30 2.22 -3.38
C LEU A 59 9.70 2.83 -3.61
N GLN A 60 10.75 2.08 -3.28
CA GLN A 60 12.13 2.55 -3.44
C GLN A 60 12.54 2.70 -4.91
N ASN A 61 12.04 1.81 -5.78
CA ASN A 61 12.29 1.91 -7.23
C ASN A 61 11.69 3.19 -7.84
N GLU A 62 10.63 3.71 -7.24
CA GLU A 62 10.00 4.99 -7.60
C GLU A 62 10.57 6.18 -6.80
N GLY A 63 11.65 5.95 -6.04
CA GLY A 63 12.42 6.97 -5.34
C GLY A 63 11.85 7.42 -4.00
N ALA A 64 10.89 6.70 -3.42
CA ALA A 64 10.39 6.98 -2.08
C ALA A 64 11.37 6.51 -1.00
N VAL A 65 11.37 7.17 0.15
CA VAL A 65 12.05 6.74 1.37
C VAL A 65 11.07 5.92 2.20
N VAL A 66 11.47 4.72 2.62
CA VAL A 66 10.58 3.79 3.34
C VAL A 66 11.05 3.56 4.77
N THR A 67 10.13 3.74 5.73
CA THR A 67 10.30 3.28 7.11
C THR A 67 9.36 2.10 7.34
N LYS A 68 9.89 0.99 7.87
CA LYS A 68 9.14 -0.26 8.05
C LYS A 68 8.58 -0.42 9.47
N ALA A 69 7.36 -0.89 9.56
CA ALA A 69 6.70 -1.32 10.79
C ALA A 69 6.11 -2.72 10.63
N TRP A 70 6.39 -3.63 11.54
CA TRP A 70 6.04 -5.05 11.44
C TRP A 70 4.68 -5.41 12.05
N ASN A 71 3.94 -4.45 12.54
CA ASN A 71 2.56 -4.56 13.00
C ASN A 71 1.98 -3.17 13.29
N GLY A 72 0.68 -3.10 13.53
CA GLY A 72 -0.01 -1.84 13.80
C GLY A 72 0.52 -1.09 15.01
N GLN A 73 0.87 -1.79 16.10
CA GLN A 73 1.43 -1.15 17.29
C GLN A 73 2.76 -0.45 17.00
N LYS A 74 3.64 -1.11 16.22
CA LYS A 74 4.91 -0.51 15.80
C LYS A 74 4.70 0.70 14.90
N ALA A 75 3.72 0.66 13.99
CA ALA A 75 3.38 1.80 13.17
C ALA A 75 2.96 3.02 14.01
N VAL A 76 2.07 2.82 14.97
CA VAL A 76 1.64 3.88 15.89
C VAL A 76 2.83 4.43 16.70
N ASP A 77 3.69 3.56 17.23
CA ASP A 77 4.84 3.97 18.02
C ASP A 77 5.86 4.76 17.21
N ILE A 78 6.14 4.32 15.97
CA ILE A 78 7.03 5.02 15.03
C ILE A 78 6.44 6.37 14.69
N PHE A 79 5.17 6.42 14.28
CA PHE A 79 4.51 7.66 13.91
C PHE A 79 4.49 8.66 15.08
N ARG A 80 4.21 8.20 16.30
CA ARG A 80 4.20 9.03 17.51
C ARG A 80 5.57 9.60 17.87
N LYS A 81 6.63 8.83 17.69
CA LYS A 81 8.01 9.23 18.06
C LYS A 81 8.66 10.18 17.08
N ASN A 82 8.26 10.11 15.82
CA ASN A 82 8.82 10.95 14.77
C ASN A 82 8.23 12.36 14.80
N ARG A 83 8.92 13.29 14.16
CA ARG A 83 8.48 14.69 14.08
C ARG A 83 7.17 14.79 13.30
N PRO A 84 6.27 15.73 13.66
CA PRO A 84 5.14 16.06 12.82
C PRO A 84 5.59 16.41 11.39
N GLY A 85 4.93 15.79 10.39
CA GLY A 85 5.26 15.99 8.98
C GLY A 85 6.48 15.19 8.49
N GLU A 86 7.01 14.26 9.29
CA GLU A 86 8.10 13.36 8.86
C GLU A 86 7.64 12.37 7.77
N PHE A 87 6.40 11.92 7.84
CA PHE A 87 5.81 11.01 6.87
C PHE A 87 4.83 11.73 5.96
N ASP A 88 4.85 11.38 4.68
CA ASP A 88 3.93 11.88 3.66
C ASP A 88 2.71 10.97 3.47
N ALA A 89 2.88 9.66 3.70
CA ALA A 89 1.82 8.66 3.61
C ALA A 89 2.10 7.45 4.50
N ILE A 90 1.06 6.70 4.83
CA ILE A 90 1.12 5.42 5.55
C ILE A 90 0.48 4.35 4.68
N LEU A 91 1.22 3.28 4.38
CA LEU A 91 0.69 2.04 3.83
C LEU A 91 0.47 1.07 4.98
N MET A 92 -0.76 0.59 5.14
CA MET A 92 -1.19 -0.17 6.30
C MET A 92 -1.84 -1.48 5.90
N ASP A 93 -1.18 -2.61 6.16
CA ASP A 93 -1.87 -3.89 6.10
C ASP A 93 -2.99 -3.95 7.12
N ILE A 94 -4.12 -4.52 6.72
CA ILE A 94 -5.26 -4.67 7.61
C ILE A 94 -5.07 -5.84 8.57
N MET A 95 -4.59 -6.98 8.07
CA MET A 95 -4.58 -8.25 8.81
C MET A 95 -3.21 -8.51 9.41
N MET A 96 -2.94 -7.95 10.58
CA MET A 96 -1.69 -8.13 11.30
C MET A 96 -1.90 -8.59 12.74
N PRO A 97 -0.94 -9.31 13.35
CA PRO A 97 -0.97 -9.69 14.75
C PRO A 97 -0.70 -8.48 15.66
N VAL A 98 -1.00 -8.62 16.94
CA VAL A 98 -0.82 -7.65 18.03
C VAL A 98 -1.80 -6.47 17.93
N MET A 99 -1.82 -5.76 16.81
CA MET A 99 -2.74 -4.67 16.48
C MET A 99 -2.97 -4.69 14.99
N ASN A 100 -4.23 -4.83 14.57
CA ASN A 100 -4.61 -4.79 13.17
C ASN A 100 -4.58 -3.37 12.59
N GLY A 101 -4.66 -3.27 11.26
CA GLY A 101 -4.54 -1.98 10.56
C GLY A 101 -5.66 -1.00 10.91
N TYR A 102 -6.89 -1.47 11.13
CA TYR A 102 -8.01 -0.61 11.52
C TYR A 102 -7.80 0.04 12.88
N GLU A 103 -7.33 -0.76 13.85
CA GLU A 103 -7.00 -0.27 15.20
C GLU A 103 -5.86 0.74 15.15
N ALA A 104 -4.81 0.42 14.38
CA ALA A 104 -3.67 1.31 14.19
C ALA A 104 -4.06 2.65 13.55
N ALA A 105 -4.89 2.63 12.51
CA ALA A 105 -5.38 3.85 11.88
C ALA A 105 -6.20 4.72 12.84
N LYS A 106 -7.14 4.12 13.58
CA LYS A 106 -7.91 4.83 14.63
C LYS A 106 -7.00 5.46 15.68
N MET A 107 -5.99 4.72 16.14
CA MET A 107 -5.03 5.24 17.11
C MET A 107 -4.20 6.39 16.55
N ILE A 108 -3.72 6.29 15.32
CA ILE A 108 -2.98 7.38 14.65
C ILE A 108 -3.89 8.61 14.56
N ARG A 109 -5.13 8.47 14.07
CA ARG A 109 -6.09 9.58 13.94
C ARG A 109 -6.44 10.24 15.28
N SER A 110 -6.37 9.50 16.38
CA SER A 110 -6.65 10.00 17.74
C SER A 110 -5.49 10.72 18.41
N LEU A 111 -4.30 10.71 17.80
CA LEU A 111 -3.15 11.42 18.34
C LEU A 111 -3.37 12.95 18.32
N ASP A 112 -2.94 13.62 19.38
CA ASP A 112 -2.99 15.09 19.47
C ASP A 112 -1.86 15.73 18.63
N ARG A 113 -2.00 15.58 17.29
CA ARG A 113 -1.07 16.08 16.28
C ARG A 113 -1.86 16.44 15.02
N GLU A 114 -1.58 17.60 14.44
CA GLU A 114 -2.29 18.06 13.24
C GLU A 114 -2.06 17.15 12.03
N ASP A 115 -0.83 16.68 11.83
CA ASP A 115 -0.50 15.76 10.74
C ASP A 115 -1.18 14.39 10.88
N ALA A 116 -1.46 13.91 12.08
CA ALA A 116 -2.19 12.67 12.31
C ALA A 116 -3.64 12.70 11.79
N LYS A 117 -4.23 13.88 11.73
CA LYS A 117 -5.61 14.06 11.23
C LYS A 117 -5.71 13.98 9.71
N VAL A 118 -4.63 14.35 9.02
CA VAL A 118 -4.65 14.56 7.56
C VAL A 118 -3.71 13.65 6.77
N ILE A 119 -2.74 12.99 7.40
CA ILE A 119 -1.80 12.10 6.68
C ILE A 119 -2.57 11.02 5.91
N PRO A 120 -2.29 10.78 4.62
CA PRO A 120 -2.89 9.69 3.88
C PRO A 120 -2.60 8.33 4.53
N ILE A 121 -3.64 7.56 4.84
CA ILE A 121 -3.54 6.17 5.28
C ILE A 121 -4.21 5.30 4.23
N ILE A 122 -3.41 4.47 3.57
CA ILE A 122 -3.83 3.59 2.48
C ILE A 122 -3.85 2.16 3.01
N ALA A 123 -5.02 1.54 3.03
CA ALA A 123 -5.17 0.15 3.43
C ALA A 123 -4.63 -0.80 2.35
N MET A 124 -3.85 -1.80 2.75
CA MET A 124 -3.50 -2.95 1.92
C MET A 124 -4.34 -4.15 2.37
N THR A 125 -5.14 -4.73 1.47
CA THR A 125 -6.09 -5.80 1.82
C THR A 125 -5.99 -6.98 0.87
N ALA A 126 -6.15 -8.19 1.41
CA ALA A 126 -6.30 -9.40 0.58
C ALA A 126 -7.65 -9.45 -0.15
N ASN A 127 -8.64 -8.67 0.30
CA ASN A 127 -10.00 -8.66 -0.20
C ASN A 127 -10.44 -7.22 -0.51
N ALA A 128 -10.86 -6.98 -1.75
CA ALA A 128 -11.39 -5.67 -2.18
C ALA A 128 -12.93 -5.57 -2.07
N PHE A 129 -13.56 -6.36 -1.17
CA PHE A 129 -15.02 -6.33 -1.02
C PHE A 129 -15.51 -5.05 -0.35
N THR A 130 -16.76 -4.70 -0.67
CA THR A 130 -17.40 -3.45 -0.21
C THR A 130 -17.40 -3.29 1.31
N GLU A 131 -17.48 -4.37 2.07
CA GLU A 131 -17.47 -4.34 3.54
C GLU A 131 -16.12 -3.89 4.11
N ASP A 132 -15.01 -4.36 3.54
CA ASP A 132 -13.67 -3.96 3.97
C ASP A 132 -13.38 -2.49 3.67
N LYS A 133 -13.91 -1.98 2.56
CA LYS A 133 -13.85 -0.55 2.21
C LYS A 133 -14.56 0.33 3.24
N MET A 134 -15.75 -0.07 3.64
CA MET A 134 -16.53 0.67 4.65
C MET A 134 -15.79 0.70 6.00
N ARG A 135 -15.27 -0.44 6.45
CA ARG A 135 -14.51 -0.54 7.69
C ARG A 135 -13.23 0.30 7.66
N ALA A 136 -12.51 0.29 6.54
CA ALA A 136 -11.32 1.11 6.34
C ALA A 136 -11.66 2.60 6.48
N LYS A 137 -12.72 3.06 5.83
CA LYS A 137 -13.21 4.44 5.92
C LYS A 137 -13.63 4.82 7.35
N GLU A 138 -14.37 3.95 8.05
CA GLU A 138 -14.77 4.14 9.45
C GLU A 138 -13.56 4.17 10.40
N ALA A 139 -12.47 3.51 10.04
CA ALA A 139 -11.20 3.57 10.77
C ALA A 139 -10.39 4.83 10.48
N GLY A 140 -10.83 5.68 9.52
CA GLY A 140 -10.13 6.89 9.13
C GLY A 140 -9.03 6.66 8.09
N MET A 141 -9.11 5.56 7.33
CA MET A 141 -8.27 5.35 6.15
C MET A 141 -8.85 6.04 4.94
N ASP A 142 -8.01 6.53 4.03
CA ASP A 142 -8.40 7.37 2.91
C ASP A 142 -8.65 6.57 1.63
N GLU A 143 -7.87 5.50 1.43
CA GLU A 143 -8.00 4.64 0.24
C GLU A 143 -7.58 3.19 0.59
N HIS A 144 -7.81 2.28 -0.36
CA HIS A 144 -7.45 0.88 -0.21
C HIS A 144 -6.87 0.32 -1.52
N ILE A 145 -5.91 -0.60 -1.38
CA ILE A 145 -5.27 -1.32 -2.49
C ILE A 145 -5.33 -2.81 -2.21
N ALA A 146 -5.74 -3.57 -3.22
CA ALA A 146 -5.75 -5.03 -3.11
C ALA A 146 -4.33 -5.61 -3.20
N LYS A 147 -4.05 -6.64 -2.42
CA LYS A 147 -2.86 -7.48 -2.56
C LYS A 147 -3.12 -8.57 -3.64
N PRO A 148 -2.13 -8.93 -4.48
CA PRO A 148 -0.77 -8.40 -4.54
C PRO A 148 -0.75 -6.95 -5.04
N VAL A 149 0.15 -6.15 -4.47
CA VAL A 149 0.22 -4.71 -4.74
C VAL A 149 0.65 -4.45 -6.18
N ASP A 150 -0.20 -3.78 -6.96
CA ASP A 150 0.17 -3.23 -8.27
C ASP A 150 0.97 -1.95 -8.05
N GLY A 151 2.24 -1.94 -8.49
CA GLY A 151 3.15 -0.82 -8.27
C GLY A 151 2.68 0.48 -8.94
N LYS A 152 2.13 0.42 -10.15
CA LYS A 152 1.62 1.61 -10.86
C LYS A 152 0.42 2.22 -10.15
N LEU A 153 -0.51 1.35 -9.71
CA LEU A 153 -1.68 1.79 -8.95
C LEU A 153 -1.27 2.39 -7.61
N LEU A 154 -0.32 1.75 -6.90
CA LEU A 154 0.19 2.24 -5.61
C LEU A 154 0.78 3.65 -5.74
N VAL A 155 1.68 3.86 -6.69
CA VAL A 155 2.32 5.16 -6.95
C VAL A 155 1.28 6.24 -7.28
N LYS A 156 0.31 5.90 -8.14
CA LYS A 156 -0.78 6.80 -8.50
C LYS A 156 -1.60 7.23 -7.27
N VAL A 157 -2.04 6.27 -6.46
CA VAL A 157 -2.86 6.54 -5.28
C VAL A 157 -2.12 7.39 -4.26
N ILE A 158 -0.86 7.05 -3.94
CA ILE A 158 -0.05 7.84 -3.01
C ILE A 158 0.07 9.29 -3.50
N ASN A 159 0.45 9.48 -4.77
CA ASN A 159 0.64 10.81 -5.34
C ASN A 159 -0.64 11.65 -5.33
N GLU A 160 -1.79 11.06 -5.69
CA GLU A 160 -3.09 11.74 -5.67
C GLU A 160 -3.45 12.22 -4.27
N LEU A 161 -3.32 11.35 -3.26
CA LEU A 161 -3.66 11.66 -1.88
C LEU A 161 -2.71 12.70 -1.26
N VAL A 162 -1.41 12.57 -1.50
CA VAL A 162 -0.41 13.53 -0.98
C VAL A 162 -0.62 14.90 -1.61
N LYS A 163 -0.87 14.98 -2.92
CA LYS A 163 -1.17 16.26 -3.60
C LYS A 163 -2.46 16.90 -3.10
N HIS A 164 -3.50 16.11 -2.84
CA HIS A 164 -4.75 16.61 -2.28
C HIS A 164 -4.52 17.27 -0.92
N ASN A 165 -3.81 16.60 -0.03
CA ASN A 165 -3.51 17.13 1.30
C ASN A 165 -2.60 18.37 1.29
N GLN A 166 -1.70 18.49 0.33
CA GLN A 166 -0.87 19.70 0.19
C GLN A 166 -1.68 20.91 -0.25
N ARG A 167 -2.74 20.71 -1.05
CA ARG A 167 -3.62 21.79 -1.49
C ARG A 167 -4.56 22.31 -0.39
N GLU A 168 -4.95 21.45 0.54
CA GLU A 168 -5.79 21.85 1.68
C GLU A 168 -5.03 22.64 2.77
N LYS A 169 -3.69 22.61 2.73
CA LYS A 169 -2.82 23.37 3.66
C LYS A 169 -2.46 24.77 3.19
N LEU A 170 -2.89 25.17 1.97
CA LEU A 170 -2.67 26.48 1.37
C LEU A 170 -3.94 27.34 1.45
#